data_6c89ff958af60837315bb8cb3d669451
#
_entry.id   6c89ff958af60837315bb8cb3d669451
#
_cell.length_a   1.000
_cell.length_b   1.000
_cell.length_c   1.000
_cell.angle_alpha   90.00
_cell.angle_beta   90.00
_cell.angle_gamma   90.00
#
_symmetry.space_group_name_H-M   'P 1'
#
loop_
_entity.id
_entity.type
_entity.pdbx_description
1 polymer ?
#
loop_
_entity_poly.entity_id
_entity_poly.type
_entity_poly.pdbx_seq_one_letter_code
_entity_poly.pdbx_strand_id
1 'polypeptide(L)'
;MTTELMTQMGYVLAAGLFIFGLKMLGSPATARRGNMISAIGMLVAIVSALLDQGIVDFTYIAAGMVVGGAIGAIAARAVAMTAMPEMVALFNGFGGAASLLVGWAALSPDSGTFTLITIVLSILIGGVTLTGSLIAYGKLSETIGSGAITFSGQQIVNSLVVLGIFGGAVMFCMNPTDPTWLYIVIGLALVFGIMAVIPIGGADMPVVISLLNSYSGLAACAAGFAINNNVLIVAGSLVGASGIILTQIMCKAMNRSLSNVLFSGFASVSSEETVIEGEIKPISVDDAYYVLEAATNVAIIPGYGMAVAQAQHVVKELTELLENNGCEVNFGIHPVAGRMPGHMNVLLAEADVPYDQLLEMDEINPRMETVDVAIVIGANDVVNPAAREVESSPIYGMPVINVADARTVFVLKRSMASGFAGIENPLFYKENTRMLFGDAKESIGGLIREFS
;
A
#
# COMPACT_ATOMS: atom_id res chain seq x y z
N MET A 1 16.99 -1.72 41.45
CA MET A 1 15.90 -1.43 40.53
C MET A 1 15.06 -2.70 40.43
N THR A 2 13.78 -2.67 40.69
CA THR A 2 12.94 -3.88 40.59
C THR A 2 12.82 -4.28 39.12
N THR A 3 12.68 -5.58 38.81
CA THR A 3 12.54 -6.10 37.43
C THR A 3 11.36 -5.42 36.73
N GLU A 4 10.26 -5.21 37.44
CA GLU A 4 9.08 -4.50 36.95
C GLU A 4 9.40 -3.06 36.47
N LEU A 5 10.19 -2.30 37.24
CA LEU A 5 10.62 -0.95 36.83
C LEU A 5 11.49 -0.99 35.56
N MET A 6 12.38 -1.99 35.45
CA MET A 6 13.21 -2.18 34.24
C MET A 6 12.36 -2.49 33.00
N THR A 7 11.38 -3.37 33.14
CA THR A 7 10.43 -3.70 32.06
C THR A 7 9.63 -2.48 31.62
N GLN A 8 9.09 -1.71 32.56
CA GLN A 8 8.31 -0.49 32.25
C GLN A 8 9.19 0.58 31.56
N MET A 9 10.43 0.80 32.05
CA MET A 9 11.38 1.72 31.40
C MET A 9 11.73 1.25 30.00
N GLY A 10 11.91 -0.05 29.78
CA GLY A 10 12.13 -0.64 28.46
C GLY A 10 10.96 -0.39 27.51
N TYR A 11 9.74 -0.53 27.99
CA TYR A 11 8.55 -0.24 27.19
C TYR A 11 8.41 1.24 26.82
N VAL A 12 8.73 2.16 27.74
CA VAL A 12 8.74 3.60 27.46
C VAL A 12 9.81 3.94 26.42
N LEU A 13 11.01 3.35 26.54
CA LEU A 13 12.07 3.53 25.55
C LEU A 13 11.66 2.99 24.18
N ALA A 14 11.07 1.79 24.11
CA ALA A 14 10.59 1.19 22.88
C ALA A 14 9.50 2.06 22.21
N ALA A 15 8.54 2.56 22.99
CA ALA A 15 7.52 3.47 22.50
C ALA A 15 8.11 4.77 21.93
N GLY A 16 9.09 5.36 22.59
CA GLY A 16 9.84 6.51 22.09
C GLY A 16 10.53 6.24 20.76
N LEU A 17 11.19 5.08 20.64
CA LEU A 17 11.85 4.66 19.39
C LEU A 17 10.85 4.42 18.25
N PHE A 18 9.66 3.87 18.53
CA PHE A 18 8.60 3.71 17.54
C PHE A 18 8.07 5.07 17.05
N ILE A 19 7.82 6.02 17.95
CA ILE A 19 7.36 7.37 17.60
C ILE A 19 8.41 8.06 16.71
N PHE A 20 9.68 7.99 17.09
CA PHE A 20 10.76 8.60 16.34
C PHE A 20 10.95 7.92 14.97
N GLY A 21 10.93 6.59 14.95
CA GLY A 21 11.01 5.81 13.72
C GLY A 21 9.88 6.14 12.77
N LEU A 22 8.64 6.18 13.25
CA LEU A 22 7.46 6.51 12.44
C LEU A 22 7.55 7.93 11.85
N LYS A 23 8.00 8.91 12.65
CA LYS A 23 8.24 10.28 12.17
C LYS A 23 9.25 10.30 11.01
N MET A 24 10.32 9.51 11.10
CA MET A 24 11.35 9.46 10.07
C MET A 24 10.92 8.72 8.80
N LEU A 25 9.90 7.87 8.87
CA LEU A 25 9.29 7.21 7.71
C LEU A 25 8.49 8.17 6.81
N GLY A 26 8.16 9.35 7.30
CA GLY A 26 7.45 10.38 6.53
C GLY A 26 8.26 11.05 5.42
N SER A 27 9.57 10.74 5.28
CA SER A 27 10.42 11.27 4.20
C SER A 27 11.31 10.15 3.63
N PRO A 28 11.41 10.01 2.29
CA PRO A 28 12.27 9.01 1.66
C PRO A 28 13.72 9.07 2.14
N ALA A 29 14.28 10.28 2.30
CA ALA A 29 15.66 10.51 2.74
C ALA A 29 15.97 9.95 4.15
N THR A 30 14.98 9.88 5.03
CA THR A 30 15.14 9.42 6.42
C THR A 30 14.52 8.05 6.69
N ALA A 31 13.70 7.53 5.77
CA ALA A 31 12.91 6.31 5.95
C ALA A 31 13.76 5.08 6.31
N ARG A 32 14.92 4.89 5.66
CA ARG A 32 15.85 3.78 5.96
C ARG A 32 16.35 3.82 7.40
N ARG A 33 16.68 5.02 7.94
CA ARG A 33 17.07 5.21 9.34
C ARG A 33 15.90 5.03 10.29
N GLY A 34 14.71 5.53 9.91
CA GLY A 34 13.48 5.35 10.66
C GLY A 34 13.14 3.88 10.85
N ASN A 35 13.30 3.08 9.82
CA ASN A 35 13.08 1.63 9.86
C ASN A 35 14.06 0.93 10.82
N MET A 36 15.34 1.33 10.79
CA MET A 36 16.35 0.82 11.73
C MET A 36 16.01 1.16 13.18
N ILE A 37 15.61 2.39 13.46
CA ILE A 37 15.22 2.84 14.80
C ILE A 37 13.99 2.08 15.30
N SER A 38 12.99 1.86 14.43
CA SER A 38 11.81 1.06 14.76
C SER A 38 12.19 -0.41 15.05
N ALA A 39 13.10 -0.98 14.29
CA ALA A 39 13.60 -2.35 14.52
C ALA A 39 14.34 -2.47 15.88
N ILE A 40 15.13 -1.46 16.26
CA ILE A 40 15.76 -1.40 17.58
C ILE A 40 14.67 -1.27 18.67
N GLY A 41 13.67 -0.43 18.46
CA GLY A 41 12.52 -0.31 19.35
C GLY A 41 11.80 -1.65 19.56
N MET A 42 11.59 -2.42 18.50
CA MET A 42 11.02 -3.77 18.57
C MET A 42 11.90 -4.71 19.38
N LEU A 43 13.21 -4.71 19.16
CA LEU A 43 14.14 -5.52 19.95
C LEU A 43 14.07 -5.18 21.43
N VAL A 44 14.06 -3.89 21.78
CA VAL A 44 13.91 -3.43 23.17
C VAL A 44 12.59 -3.89 23.77
N ALA A 45 11.48 -3.79 23.02
CA ALA A 45 10.17 -4.26 23.46
C ALA A 45 10.16 -5.77 23.73
N ILE A 46 10.73 -6.58 22.82
CA ILE A 46 10.83 -8.04 22.98
C ILE A 46 11.67 -8.39 24.21
N VAL A 47 12.85 -7.79 24.37
CA VAL A 47 13.72 -8.05 25.53
C VAL A 47 13.01 -7.66 26.82
N SER A 48 12.31 -6.52 26.85
CA SER A 48 11.54 -6.09 28.02
C SER A 48 10.39 -7.06 28.35
N ALA A 49 9.69 -7.59 27.33
CA ALA A 49 8.65 -8.59 27.53
C ALA A 49 9.23 -9.93 28.06
N LEU A 50 10.39 -10.34 27.59
CA LEU A 50 11.06 -11.57 28.07
C LEU A 50 11.59 -11.45 29.50
N LEU A 51 11.79 -10.23 30.01
CA LEU A 51 12.15 -9.98 31.40
C LEU A 51 10.96 -10.00 32.36
N ASP A 52 9.74 -10.10 31.83
CA ASP A 52 8.54 -10.19 32.63
C ASP A 52 8.52 -11.49 33.45
N GLN A 53 8.30 -11.39 34.76
CA GLN A 53 8.32 -12.53 35.68
C GLN A 53 7.15 -13.50 35.50
N GLY A 54 6.16 -13.15 34.67
CA GLY A 54 5.00 -13.99 34.35
C GLY A 54 5.29 -15.11 33.33
N ILE A 55 6.48 -15.12 32.69
CA ILE A 55 6.83 -16.13 31.69
C ILE A 55 7.29 -17.42 32.38
N VAL A 56 6.51 -18.48 32.19
CA VAL A 56 6.74 -19.80 32.81
C VAL A 56 7.61 -20.70 31.93
N ASP A 57 7.50 -20.58 30.60
CA ASP A 57 8.23 -21.45 29.65
C ASP A 57 8.72 -20.67 28.43
N PHE A 58 10.04 -20.65 28.25
CA PHE A 58 10.69 -19.98 27.12
C PHE A 58 10.79 -20.88 25.86
N THR A 59 10.53 -22.16 25.96
CA THR A 59 10.74 -23.12 24.87
C THR A 59 9.87 -22.80 23.66
N TYR A 60 8.57 -22.55 23.89
CA TYR A 60 7.62 -22.20 22.81
C TYR A 60 7.90 -20.81 22.25
N ILE A 61 8.32 -19.88 23.07
CA ILE A 61 8.70 -18.52 22.63
C ILE A 61 9.94 -18.61 21.73
N ALA A 62 10.99 -19.34 22.14
CA ALA A 62 12.20 -19.53 21.34
C ALA A 62 11.87 -20.24 20.00
N ALA A 63 11.05 -21.29 20.04
CA ALA A 63 10.61 -21.99 18.83
C ALA A 63 9.85 -21.05 17.87
N GLY A 64 8.90 -20.26 18.37
CA GLY A 64 8.15 -19.28 17.59
C GLY A 64 9.04 -18.21 16.99
N MET A 65 10.00 -17.67 17.76
CA MET A 65 10.96 -16.68 17.28
C MET A 65 11.88 -17.23 16.19
N VAL A 66 12.39 -18.46 16.35
CA VAL A 66 13.24 -19.11 15.33
C VAL A 66 12.46 -19.37 14.05
N VAL A 67 11.28 -19.99 14.16
CA VAL A 67 10.45 -20.31 12.98
C VAL A 67 9.96 -19.04 12.29
N GLY A 68 9.37 -18.09 13.03
CA GLY A 68 8.87 -16.85 12.47
C GLY A 68 9.99 -15.97 11.90
N GLY A 69 11.13 -15.89 12.60
CA GLY A 69 12.32 -15.18 12.15
C GLY A 69 12.92 -15.79 10.87
N ALA A 70 12.98 -17.11 10.77
CA ALA A 70 13.47 -17.80 9.58
C ALA A 70 12.55 -17.54 8.38
N ILE A 71 11.22 -17.72 8.55
CA ILE A 71 10.23 -17.45 7.51
C ILE A 71 10.33 -15.98 7.06
N GLY A 72 10.36 -15.03 8.00
CA GLY A 72 10.45 -13.61 7.70
C GLY A 72 11.74 -13.23 6.98
N ALA A 73 12.89 -13.76 7.41
CA ALA A 73 14.18 -13.50 6.78
C ALA A 73 14.29 -14.07 5.37
N ILE A 74 13.74 -15.27 5.14
CA ILE A 74 13.69 -15.90 3.81
C ILE A 74 12.77 -15.08 2.90
N ALA A 75 11.57 -14.76 3.36
CA ALA A 75 10.61 -13.98 2.60
C ALA A 75 11.18 -12.61 2.22
N ALA A 76 11.78 -11.89 3.17
CA ALA A 76 12.37 -10.56 2.91
C ALA A 76 13.49 -10.56 1.87
N ARG A 77 14.19 -11.70 1.67
CA ARG A 77 15.26 -11.81 0.66
C ARG A 77 14.81 -12.39 -0.67
N ALA A 78 13.77 -13.23 -0.65
CA ALA A 78 13.32 -13.98 -1.82
C ALA A 78 12.26 -13.22 -2.64
N VAL A 79 11.57 -12.26 -2.03
CA VAL A 79 10.47 -11.56 -2.68
C VAL A 79 11.01 -10.48 -3.62
N ALA A 80 10.57 -10.56 -4.89
CA ALA A 80 10.84 -9.51 -5.86
C ALA A 80 10.14 -8.20 -5.46
N MET A 81 10.74 -7.05 -5.80
CA MET A 81 10.16 -5.73 -5.50
C MET A 81 8.76 -5.55 -6.10
N THR A 82 8.49 -6.18 -7.23
CA THR A 82 7.17 -6.19 -7.87
C THR A 82 6.08 -6.87 -7.02
N ALA A 83 6.46 -7.86 -6.19
CA ALA A 83 5.57 -8.60 -5.30
C ALA A 83 5.49 -8.01 -3.88
N MET A 84 6.12 -6.84 -3.63
CA MET A 84 6.07 -6.18 -2.32
C MET A 84 4.65 -5.87 -1.83
N PRO A 85 3.71 -5.37 -2.66
CA PRO A 85 2.34 -5.11 -2.22
C PRO A 85 1.64 -6.38 -1.71
N GLU A 86 1.87 -7.51 -2.34
CA GLU A 86 1.35 -8.82 -1.96
C GLU A 86 1.91 -9.25 -0.60
N MET A 87 3.22 -9.12 -0.42
CA MET A 87 3.88 -9.43 0.85
C MET A 87 3.41 -8.55 2.00
N VAL A 88 3.22 -7.26 1.75
CA VAL A 88 2.67 -6.33 2.74
C VAL A 88 1.28 -6.77 3.16
N ALA A 89 0.41 -7.14 2.20
CA ALA A 89 -0.92 -7.65 2.51
C ALA A 89 -0.86 -8.94 3.34
N LEU A 90 0.01 -9.89 2.97
CA LEU A 90 0.16 -11.16 3.69
C LEU A 90 0.64 -10.96 5.14
N PHE A 91 1.69 -10.15 5.34
CA PHE A 91 2.21 -9.87 6.68
C PHE A 91 1.22 -9.09 7.54
N ASN A 92 0.46 -8.18 6.93
CA ASN A 92 -0.62 -7.50 7.62
C ASN A 92 -1.68 -8.50 8.12
N GLY A 93 -2.03 -9.48 7.30
CA GLY A 93 -2.94 -10.57 7.70
C GLY A 93 -2.41 -11.37 8.89
N PHE A 94 -1.13 -11.72 8.91
CA PHE A 94 -0.51 -12.39 10.06
C PHE A 94 -0.48 -11.52 11.30
N GLY A 95 -0.32 -10.19 11.18
CA GLY A 95 -0.46 -9.25 12.29
C GLY A 95 -1.87 -9.27 12.90
N GLY A 96 -2.90 -9.34 12.03
CA GLY A 96 -4.29 -9.54 12.46
C GLY A 96 -4.50 -10.87 13.17
N ALA A 97 -3.94 -11.96 12.63
CA ALA A 97 -3.99 -13.29 13.27
C ALA A 97 -3.31 -13.29 14.65
N ALA A 98 -2.15 -12.66 14.78
CA ALA A 98 -1.44 -12.54 16.05
C ALA A 98 -2.30 -11.81 17.10
N SER A 99 -2.93 -10.69 16.72
CA SER A 99 -3.80 -9.93 17.63
C SER A 99 -5.05 -10.74 18.04
N LEU A 100 -5.65 -11.49 17.11
CA LEU A 100 -6.75 -12.40 17.39
C LEU A 100 -6.33 -13.47 18.42
N LEU A 101 -5.18 -14.12 18.20
CA LEU A 101 -4.68 -15.19 19.08
C LEU A 101 -4.28 -14.66 20.46
N VAL A 102 -3.66 -13.48 20.55
CA VAL A 102 -3.33 -12.82 21.83
C VAL A 102 -4.61 -12.48 22.60
N GLY A 103 -5.61 -11.89 21.91
CA GLY A 103 -6.91 -11.62 22.52
C GLY A 103 -7.57 -12.89 23.05
N TRP A 104 -7.55 -13.96 22.28
CA TRP A 104 -8.11 -15.26 22.72
C TRP A 104 -7.33 -15.84 23.90
N ALA A 105 -5.99 -15.81 23.85
CA ALA A 105 -5.15 -16.33 24.93
C ALA A 105 -5.25 -15.49 26.22
N ALA A 106 -5.64 -14.23 26.14
CA ALA A 106 -5.83 -13.34 27.29
C ALA A 106 -7.12 -13.65 28.11
N LEU A 107 -7.98 -14.55 27.61
CA LEU A 107 -9.23 -14.89 28.29
C LEU A 107 -8.93 -15.63 29.60
N SER A 108 -9.44 -15.08 30.70
CA SER A 108 -9.40 -15.67 32.04
C SER A 108 -10.82 -15.71 32.65
N PRO A 109 -11.15 -16.70 33.48
CA PRO A 109 -12.44 -16.76 34.18
C PRO A 109 -12.74 -15.51 35.01
N ASP A 110 -11.71 -14.84 35.52
CA ASP A 110 -11.81 -13.65 36.35
C ASP A 110 -11.72 -12.34 35.56
N SER A 111 -11.81 -12.37 34.22
CA SER A 111 -11.71 -11.20 33.36
C SER A 111 -12.86 -10.23 33.63
N GLY A 112 -12.54 -8.96 33.96
CA GLY A 112 -13.54 -7.90 34.12
C GLY A 112 -14.19 -7.53 32.77
N THR A 113 -15.34 -6.86 32.81
CA THR A 113 -16.11 -6.48 31.61
C THR A 113 -15.28 -5.69 30.60
N PHE A 114 -14.42 -4.77 31.05
CA PHE A 114 -13.54 -4.02 30.15
C PHE A 114 -12.58 -4.93 29.40
N THR A 115 -11.94 -5.88 30.09
CA THR A 115 -11.05 -6.87 29.48
C THR A 115 -11.79 -7.75 28.50
N LEU A 116 -13.00 -8.20 28.80
CA LEU A 116 -13.83 -8.99 27.89
C LEU A 116 -14.16 -8.21 26.59
N ILE A 117 -14.53 -6.93 26.72
CA ILE A 117 -14.79 -6.08 25.55
C ILE A 117 -13.53 -5.91 24.70
N THR A 118 -12.37 -5.68 25.30
CA THR A 118 -11.11 -5.50 24.56
C THR A 118 -10.64 -6.80 23.92
N ILE A 119 -10.86 -7.95 24.55
CA ILE A 119 -10.64 -9.29 23.94
C ILE A 119 -11.50 -9.45 22.68
N VAL A 120 -12.82 -9.18 22.80
CA VAL A 120 -13.74 -9.30 21.66
C VAL A 120 -13.35 -8.35 20.53
N LEU A 121 -12.97 -7.11 20.82
CA LEU A 121 -12.50 -6.15 19.83
C LEU A 121 -11.21 -6.61 19.14
N SER A 122 -10.24 -7.14 19.90
CA SER A 122 -9.01 -7.68 19.34
C SER A 122 -9.28 -8.85 18.40
N ILE A 123 -10.15 -9.77 18.80
CA ILE A 123 -10.54 -10.94 18.02
C ILE A 123 -11.30 -10.52 16.75
N LEU A 124 -12.28 -9.65 16.88
CA LEU A 124 -13.09 -9.17 15.77
C LEU A 124 -12.23 -8.48 14.71
N ILE A 125 -11.51 -7.43 15.13
CA ILE A 125 -10.72 -6.60 14.21
C ILE A 125 -9.57 -7.42 13.64
N GLY A 126 -8.92 -8.25 14.47
CA GLY A 126 -7.84 -9.15 14.04
C GLY A 126 -8.31 -10.20 13.03
N GLY A 127 -9.48 -10.80 13.24
CA GLY A 127 -10.09 -11.79 12.34
C GLY A 127 -10.47 -11.18 10.98
N VAL A 128 -11.12 -10.01 10.99
CA VAL A 128 -11.44 -9.26 9.77
C VAL A 128 -10.17 -8.89 9.00
N THR A 129 -9.14 -8.45 9.72
CA THR A 129 -7.85 -8.09 9.11
C THR A 129 -7.15 -9.29 8.49
N LEU A 130 -7.14 -10.43 9.17
CA LEU A 130 -6.54 -11.66 8.66
C LEU A 130 -7.13 -12.05 7.30
N THR A 131 -8.43 -12.30 7.27
CA THR A 131 -9.08 -12.81 6.06
C THR A 131 -9.22 -11.73 4.97
N GLY A 132 -9.47 -10.48 5.35
CA GLY A 132 -9.47 -9.36 4.41
C GLY A 132 -8.13 -9.17 3.72
N SER A 133 -7.03 -9.29 4.46
CA SER A 133 -5.67 -9.21 3.91
C SER A 133 -5.32 -10.42 3.03
N LEU A 134 -5.82 -11.61 3.33
CA LEU A 134 -5.65 -12.78 2.46
C LEU A 134 -6.39 -12.61 1.12
N ILE A 135 -7.59 -12.02 1.13
CA ILE A 135 -8.30 -11.68 -0.11
C ILE A 135 -7.55 -10.59 -0.88
N ALA A 136 -7.05 -9.56 -0.21
CA ALA A 136 -6.24 -8.51 -0.85
C ALA A 136 -4.98 -9.10 -1.49
N TYR A 137 -4.26 -9.98 -0.79
CA TYR A 137 -3.14 -10.75 -1.35
C TYR A 137 -3.55 -11.51 -2.61
N GLY A 138 -4.65 -12.29 -2.56
CA GLY A 138 -5.12 -13.08 -3.69
C GLY A 138 -5.50 -12.24 -4.92
N LYS A 139 -6.02 -11.02 -4.72
CA LYS A 139 -6.33 -10.08 -5.80
C LYS A 139 -5.09 -9.41 -6.39
N LEU A 140 -4.12 -9.04 -5.56
CA LEU A 140 -2.87 -8.44 -6.02
C LEU A 140 -2.00 -9.42 -6.79
N SER A 141 -1.94 -10.67 -6.31
CA SER A 141 -1.22 -11.77 -6.98
C SER A 141 -1.96 -12.35 -8.19
N GLU A 142 -3.13 -11.79 -8.52
CA GLU A 142 -4.00 -12.24 -9.62
C GLU A 142 -4.47 -13.71 -9.49
N THR A 143 -4.23 -14.35 -8.33
CA THR A 143 -4.72 -15.70 -8.01
C THR A 143 -6.26 -15.71 -7.91
N ILE A 144 -6.83 -14.65 -7.37
CA ILE A 144 -8.26 -14.33 -7.43
C ILE A 144 -8.37 -13.16 -8.41
N GLY A 145 -9.21 -13.26 -9.43
CA GLY A 145 -9.35 -12.19 -10.43
C GLY A 145 -9.44 -10.80 -9.80
N SER A 146 -8.78 -9.81 -10.38
CA SER A 146 -8.69 -8.43 -9.85
C SER A 146 -10.03 -7.68 -9.86
N GLY A 147 -11.03 -8.15 -10.58
CA GLY A 147 -12.37 -7.55 -10.65
C GLY A 147 -13.14 -7.62 -9.32
N ALA A 148 -14.17 -6.78 -9.20
CA ALA A 148 -15.14 -6.86 -8.11
C ALA A 148 -15.96 -8.14 -8.22
N ILE A 149 -15.99 -8.95 -7.16
CA ILE A 149 -16.83 -10.17 -7.09
C ILE A 149 -18.00 -9.85 -6.17
N THR A 150 -19.18 -9.75 -6.74
CA THR A 150 -20.41 -9.41 -6.03
C THR A 150 -21.51 -10.40 -6.35
N PHE A 151 -22.48 -10.54 -5.43
CA PHE A 151 -23.70 -11.31 -5.64
C PHE A 151 -24.92 -10.54 -5.14
N SER A 152 -26.08 -10.87 -5.71
CA SER A 152 -27.33 -10.21 -5.31
C SER A 152 -27.65 -10.44 -3.84
N GLY A 153 -27.94 -9.36 -3.11
CA GLY A 153 -28.23 -9.42 -1.66
C GLY A 153 -27.01 -9.43 -0.74
N GLN A 154 -25.79 -9.29 -1.25
CA GLN A 154 -24.56 -9.30 -0.44
C GLN A 154 -24.56 -8.31 0.71
N GLN A 155 -25.13 -7.10 0.52
CA GLN A 155 -25.22 -6.09 1.57
C GLN A 155 -26.13 -6.55 2.74
N ILE A 156 -27.21 -7.27 2.42
CA ILE A 156 -28.10 -7.84 3.44
C ILE A 156 -27.36 -8.91 4.24
N VAL A 157 -26.63 -9.80 3.55
CA VAL A 157 -25.82 -10.83 4.19
C VAL A 157 -24.73 -10.20 5.07
N ASN A 158 -24.02 -9.18 4.58
CA ASN A 158 -23.02 -8.45 5.36
C ASN A 158 -23.64 -7.84 6.62
N SER A 159 -24.80 -7.22 6.51
CA SER A 159 -25.51 -6.64 7.64
C SER A 159 -25.92 -7.69 8.67
N LEU A 160 -26.40 -8.84 8.22
CA LEU A 160 -26.74 -9.96 9.10
C LEU A 160 -25.52 -10.54 9.82
N VAL A 161 -24.39 -10.67 9.12
CA VAL A 161 -23.12 -11.11 9.73
C VAL A 161 -22.65 -10.12 10.80
N VAL A 162 -22.71 -8.82 10.53
CA VAL A 162 -22.37 -7.78 11.51
C VAL A 162 -23.29 -7.82 12.72
N LEU A 163 -24.60 -7.96 12.52
CA LEU A 163 -25.57 -8.12 13.62
C LEU A 163 -25.29 -9.39 14.43
N GLY A 164 -24.93 -10.50 13.76
CA GLY A 164 -24.54 -11.74 14.41
C GLY A 164 -23.26 -11.59 15.26
N ILE A 165 -22.28 -10.84 14.77
CA ILE A 165 -21.05 -10.51 15.52
C ILE A 165 -21.41 -9.73 16.79
N PHE A 166 -22.19 -8.66 16.65
CA PHE A 166 -22.61 -7.86 17.81
C PHE A 166 -23.44 -8.67 18.81
N GLY A 167 -24.39 -9.48 18.33
CA GLY A 167 -25.18 -10.36 19.19
C GLY A 167 -24.30 -11.38 19.94
N GLY A 168 -23.39 -12.05 19.24
CA GLY A 168 -22.44 -12.99 19.82
C GLY A 168 -21.50 -12.32 20.83
N ALA A 169 -21.03 -11.10 20.54
CA ALA A 169 -20.19 -10.33 21.43
C ALA A 169 -20.92 -9.98 22.75
N VAL A 170 -22.16 -9.53 22.65
CA VAL A 170 -22.99 -9.23 23.86
C VAL A 170 -23.23 -10.49 24.66
N MET A 171 -23.64 -11.59 24.01
CA MET A 171 -23.90 -12.86 24.68
C MET A 171 -22.64 -13.40 25.38
N PHE A 172 -21.48 -13.29 24.74
CA PHE A 172 -20.20 -13.67 25.35
C PHE A 172 -19.87 -12.79 26.56
N CYS A 173 -20.01 -11.47 26.47
CA CYS A 173 -19.78 -10.57 27.61
C CYS A 173 -20.74 -10.80 28.77
N MET A 174 -21.95 -11.28 28.49
CA MET A 174 -22.94 -11.63 29.53
C MET A 174 -22.66 -12.99 30.19
N ASN A 175 -22.10 -13.94 29.44
CA ASN A 175 -21.79 -15.27 29.93
C ASN A 175 -20.40 -15.73 29.42
N PRO A 176 -19.31 -15.21 30.00
CA PRO A 176 -17.95 -15.48 29.54
C PRO A 176 -17.48 -16.92 29.81
N THR A 177 -18.23 -17.70 30.62
CA THR A 177 -17.91 -19.11 30.89
C THR A 177 -18.30 -20.04 29.74
N ASP A 178 -19.17 -19.58 28.84
CA ASP A 178 -19.56 -20.33 27.65
C ASP A 178 -18.74 -19.86 26.42
N PRO A 179 -17.72 -20.63 25.98
CA PRO A 179 -16.86 -20.24 24.87
C PRO A 179 -17.57 -20.29 23.51
N THR A 180 -18.77 -20.88 23.43
CA THR A 180 -19.50 -21.03 22.18
C THR A 180 -19.72 -19.69 21.46
N TRP A 181 -20.11 -18.64 22.21
CA TRP A 181 -20.33 -17.33 21.67
C TRP A 181 -19.06 -16.68 21.14
N LEU A 182 -17.92 -16.93 21.79
CA LEU A 182 -16.62 -16.46 21.31
C LEU A 182 -16.24 -17.13 19.99
N TYR A 183 -16.43 -18.43 19.85
CA TYR A 183 -16.19 -19.15 18.59
C TYR A 183 -17.11 -18.66 17.46
N ILE A 184 -18.36 -18.34 17.77
CA ILE A 184 -19.27 -17.72 16.80
C ILE A 184 -18.73 -16.37 16.34
N VAL A 185 -18.29 -15.52 17.26
CA VAL A 185 -17.69 -14.21 16.93
C VAL A 185 -16.44 -14.38 16.07
N ILE A 186 -15.54 -15.32 16.40
CA ILE A 186 -14.35 -15.63 15.59
C ILE A 186 -14.77 -16.05 14.18
N GLY A 187 -15.66 -17.01 14.06
CA GLY A 187 -16.11 -17.52 12.74
C GLY A 187 -16.74 -16.42 11.88
N LEU A 188 -17.65 -15.64 12.48
CA LEU A 188 -18.30 -14.54 11.76
C LEU A 188 -17.34 -13.40 11.40
N ALA A 189 -16.35 -13.08 12.25
CA ALA A 189 -15.30 -12.10 11.95
C ALA A 189 -14.46 -12.53 10.74
N LEU A 190 -14.06 -13.79 10.68
CA LEU A 190 -13.33 -14.36 9.54
C LEU A 190 -14.16 -14.32 8.25
N VAL A 191 -15.43 -14.65 8.32
CA VAL A 191 -16.36 -14.55 7.17
C VAL A 191 -16.54 -13.11 6.73
N PHE A 192 -16.73 -12.20 7.68
CA PHE A 192 -16.91 -10.78 7.38
C PHE A 192 -15.71 -10.16 6.69
N GLY A 193 -14.47 -10.52 7.09
CA GLY A 193 -13.27 -10.03 6.42
C GLY A 193 -13.21 -10.43 4.93
N ILE A 194 -13.62 -11.65 4.58
CA ILE A 194 -13.76 -12.08 3.19
C ILE A 194 -14.82 -11.27 2.47
N MET A 195 -16.01 -11.19 3.06
CA MET A 195 -17.17 -10.55 2.45
C MET A 195 -17.00 -9.04 2.27
N ALA A 196 -16.22 -8.40 3.12
CA ALA A 196 -15.95 -6.96 3.05
C ALA A 196 -14.95 -6.60 1.94
N VAL A 197 -13.96 -7.44 1.67
CA VAL A 197 -12.86 -7.13 0.74
C VAL A 197 -13.10 -7.70 -0.67
N ILE A 198 -13.78 -8.83 -0.80
CA ILE A 198 -13.99 -9.50 -2.09
C ILE A 198 -14.72 -8.65 -3.15
N PRO A 199 -15.67 -7.73 -2.78
CA PRO A 199 -16.36 -6.89 -3.76
C PRO A 199 -15.53 -5.69 -4.23
N ILE A 200 -14.35 -5.44 -3.63
CA ILE A 200 -13.52 -4.29 -3.96
C ILE A 200 -12.58 -4.66 -5.11
N GLY A 201 -12.52 -3.80 -6.12
CA GLY A 201 -11.64 -3.99 -7.28
C GLY A 201 -10.14 -3.86 -6.93
N GLY A 202 -9.28 -4.48 -7.73
CA GLY A 202 -7.81 -4.43 -7.55
C GLY A 202 -7.24 -3.01 -7.60
N ALA A 203 -7.88 -2.09 -8.35
CA ALA A 203 -7.49 -0.68 -8.40
C ALA A 203 -7.53 0.01 -7.02
N ASP A 204 -8.50 -0.37 -6.20
CA ASP A 204 -8.71 0.20 -4.88
C ASP A 204 -7.92 -0.57 -3.79
N MET A 205 -7.23 -1.66 -4.13
CA MET A 205 -6.49 -2.49 -3.16
C MET A 205 -5.43 -1.71 -2.37
N PRO A 206 -4.68 -0.77 -2.92
CA PRO A 206 -3.76 0.04 -2.12
C PRO A 206 -4.44 0.77 -0.95
N VAL A 207 -5.63 1.32 -1.17
CA VAL A 207 -6.44 1.98 -0.13
C VAL A 207 -6.92 0.96 0.90
N VAL A 208 -7.40 -0.21 0.43
CA VAL A 208 -7.88 -1.30 1.29
C VAL A 208 -6.76 -1.84 2.18
N ILE A 209 -5.55 -2.05 1.64
CA ILE A 209 -4.39 -2.51 2.42
C ILE A 209 -4.03 -1.49 3.50
N SER A 210 -4.03 -0.19 3.17
CA SER A 210 -3.78 0.86 4.15
C SER A 210 -4.82 0.86 5.27
N LEU A 211 -6.10 0.67 4.95
CA LEU A 211 -7.18 0.54 5.92
C LEU A 211 -7.03 -0.72 6.78
N LEU A 212 -6.75 -1.87 6.18
CA LEU A 212 -6.52 -3.13 6.90
C LEU A 212 -5.28 -3.05 7.79
N ASN A 213 -4.24 -2.31 7.39
CA ASN A 213 -3.09 -2.03 8.25
C ASN A 213 -3.48 -1.19 9.47
N SER A 214 -4.36 -0.20 9.29
CA SER A 214 -4.94 0.53 10.42
C SER A 214 -5.70 -0.41 11.36
N TYR A 215 -6.48 -1.34 10.81
CA TYR A 215 -7.19 -2.34 11.61
C TYR A 215 -6.24 -3.28 12.38
N SER A 216 -5.11 -3.69 11.77
CA SER A 216 -4.06 -4.41 12.50
C SER A 216 -3.55 -3.62 13.71
N GLY A 217 -3.30 -2.32 13.53
CA GLY A 217 -2.91 -1.44 14.63
C GLY A 217 -3.96 -1.36 15.73
N LEU A 218 -5.23 -1.16 15.37
CA LEU A 218 -6.34 -1.11 16.33
C LEU A 218 -6.56 -2.45 17.04
N ALA A 219 -6.40 -3.58 16.35
CA ALA A 219 -6.47 -4.91 16.95
C ALA A 219 -5.34 -5.12 17.97
N ALA A 220 -4.11 -4.70 17.62
CA ALA A 220 -2.97 -4.75 18.54
C ALA A 220 -3.18 -3.84 19.77
N CYS A 221 -3.76 -2.65 19.58
CA CYS A 221 -4.12 -1.75 20.69
C CYS A 221 -5.15 -2.41 21.63
N ALA A 222 -6.19 -3.03 21.08
CA ALA A 222 -7.19 -3.75 21.85
C ALA A 222 -6.59 -4.96 22.62
N ALA A 223 -5.69 -5.72 21.95
CA ALA A 223 -4.93 -6.77 22.61
C ALA A 223 -4.06 -6.23 23.74
N GLY A 224 -3.42 -5.08 23.52
CA GLY A 224 -2.63 -4.40 24.55
C GLY A 224 -3.42 -4.03 25.80
N PHE A 225 -4.66 -3.58 25.64
CA PHE A 225 -5.57 -3.36 26.76
C PHE A 225 -5.95 -4.67 27.46
N ALA A 226 -6.19 -5.74 26.68
CA ALA A 226 -6.57 -7.04 27.26
C ALA A 226 -5.47 -7.64 28.14
N ILE A 227 -4.19 -7.46 27.78
CA ILE A 227 -3.03 -7.98 28.53
C ILE A 227 -2.29 -6.93 29.35
N ASN A 228 -2.82 -5.71 29.47
CA ASN A 228 -2.19 -4.57 30.18
C ASN A 228 -0.78 -4.23 29.69
N ASN A 229 -0.53 -4.32 28.39
CA ASN A 229 0.76 -4.03 27.78
C ASN A 229 0.80 -2.61 27.18
N ASN A 230 1.44 -1.67 27.86
CA ASN A 230 1.49 -0.27 27.48
C ASN A 230 2.19 -0.03 26.13
N VAL A 231 3.25 -0.75 25.80
CA VAL A 231 3.94 -0.57 24.51
C VAL A 231 3.06 -1.01 23.34
N LEU A 232 2.30 -2.07 23.54
CA LEU A 232 1.38 -2.56 22.51
C LEU A 232 0.20 -1.60 22.30
N ILE A 233 -0.31 -0.99 23.38
CA ILE A 233 -1.34 0.06 23.30
C ILE A 233 -0.82 1.26 22.51
N VAL A 234 0.37 1.77 22.85
CA VAL A 234 0.96 2.95 22.18
C VAL A 234 1.28 2.64 20.71
N ALA A 235 2.00 1.56 20.45
CA ALA A 235 2.37 1.17 19.07
C ALA A 235 1.13 0.89 18.23
N GLY A 236 0.16 0.15 18.75
CA GLY A 236 -1.08 -0.16 18.06
C GLY A 236 -1.91 1.08 17.74
N SER A 237 -2.01 2.02 18.69
CA SER A 237 -2.73 3.30 18.49
C SER A 237 -2.05 4.16 17.41
N LEU A 238 -0.72 4.22 17.41
CA LEU A 238 0.05 4.98 16.41
C LEU A 238 -0.13 4.40 15.01
N VAL A 239 0.00 3.09 14.85
CA VAL A 239 -0.20 2.41 13.57
C VAL A 239 -1.66 2.54 13.12
N GLY A 240 -2.61 2.37 14.04
CA GLY A 240 -4.03 2.55 13.75
C GLY A 240 -4.34 3.96 13.23
N ALA A 241 -3.89 4.99 13.92
CA ALA A 241 -4.10 6.38 13.53
C ALA A 241 -3.39 6.74 12.22
N SER A 242 -2.12 6.38 12.08
CA SER A 242 -1.36 6.67 10.85
C SER A 242 -1.94 5.96 9.63
N GLY A 243 -2.41 4.72 9.77
CA GLY A 243 -3.07 4.00 8.71
C GLY A 243 -4.39 4.65 8.24
N ILE A 244 -5.21 5.18 9.18
CA ILE A 244 -6.43 5.93 8.82
C ILE A 244 -6.08 7.20 8.06
N ILE A 245 -5.09 7.96 8.53
CA ILE A 245 -4.63 9.19 7.88
C ILE A 245 -4.13 8.88 6.45
N LEU A 246 -3.28 7.85 6.31
CA LEU A 246 -2.77 7.43 5.01
C LEU A 246 -3.90 6.99 4.07
N THR A 247 -4.89 6.25 4.57
CA THR A 247 -6.08 5.86 3.81
C THR A 247 -6.83 7.07 3.28
N GLN A 248 -7.01 8.11 4.11
CA GLN A 248 -7.68 9.35 3.70
C GLN A 248 -6.87 10.12 2.64
N ILE A 249 -5.56 10.22 2.80
CA ILE A 249 -4.67 10.84 1.82
C ILE A 249 -4.77 10.12 0.48
N MET A 250 -4.74 8.79 0.47
CA MET A 250 -4.87 8.00 -0.74
C MET A 250 -6.24 8.15 -1.39
N CYS A 251 -7.32 8.15 -0.61
CA CYS A 251 -8.66 8.41 -1.12
C CYS A 251 -8.73 9.79 -1.80
N LYS A 252 -8.14 10.82 -1.19
CA LYS A 252 -8.06 12.16 -1.77
C LYS A 252 -7.24 12.17 -3.06
N ALA A 253 -6.09 11.50 -3.09
CA ALA A 253 -5.24 11.41 -4.28
C ALA A 253 -5.93 10.67 -5.46
N MET A 254 -6.91 9.82 -5.16
CA MET A 254 -7.72 9.13 -6.17
C MET A 254 -9.05 9.85 -6.47
N ASN A 255 -9.31 10.98 -5.85
CA ASN A 255 -10.60 11.69 -5.87
C ASN A 255 -11.80 10.77 -5.54
N ARG A 256 -11.63 9.87 -4.59
CA ARG A 256 -12.66 8.93 -4.15
C ARG A 256 -12.90 9.05 -2.66
N SER A 257 -14.15 8.97 -2.24
CA SER A 257 -14.45 8.85 -0.81
C SER A 257 -14.16 7.42 -0.35
N LEU A 258 -13.82 7.24 0.94
CA LEU A 258 -13.63 5.91 1.52
C LEU A 258 -14.89 5.04 1.35
N SER A 259 -16.08 5.62 1.48
CA SER A 259 -17.35 4.94 1.21
C SER A 259 -17.43 4.46 -0.24
N ASN A 260 -17.01 5.28 -1.22
CA ASN A 260 -16.99 4.85 -2.61
C ASN A 260 -16.04 3.67 -2.81
N VAL A 261 -14.86 3.67 -2.18
CA VAL A 261 -13.92 2.55 -2.28
C VAL A 261 -14.51 1.26 -1.69
N LEU A 262 -15.08 1.34 -0.48
CA LEU A 262 -15.64 0.18 0.21
C LEU A 262 -16.92 -0.39 -0.46
N PHE A 263 -17.68 0.45 -1.16
CA PHE A 263 -18.94 0.08 -1.78
C PHE A 263 -18.93 0.17 -3.31
N SER A 264 -17.77 0.42 -3.95
CA SER A 264 -17.62 0.58 -5.41
C SER A 264 -18.13 -0.64 -6.20
N GLY A 265 -17.92 -1.83 -5.68
CA GLY A 265 -18.40 -3.06 -6.33
C GLY A 265 -19.92 -3.18 -6.46
N PHE A 266 -20.69 -2.32 -5.78
CA PHE A 266 -22.16 -2.30 -5.81
C PHE A 266 -22.73 -1.15 -6.65
N ALA A 267 -21.89 -0.20 -7.11
CA ALA A 267 -22.28 0.87 -8.00
C ALA A 267 -22.08 0.42 -9.45
N SER A 268 -23.16 0.29 -10.22
CA SER A 268 -23.06 0.14 -11.67
C SER A 268 -22.67 1.49 -12.28
N VAL A 269 -21.38 1.69 -12.54
CA VAL A 269 -20.92 2.82 -13.35
C VAL A 269 -21.15 2.44 -14.81
N SER A 270 -22.17 3.00 -15.44
CA SER A 270 -22.29 3.00 -16.89
C SER A 270 -21.24 3.97 -17.43
N SER A 271 -20.09 3.47 -17.81
CA SER A 271 -19.14 4.24 -18.62
C SER A 271 -19.74 4.37 -20.02
N GLU A 272 -20.16 5.56 -20.40
CA GLU A 272 -20.32 5.87 -21.82
C GLU A 272 -18.92 5.82 -22.42
N GLU A 273 -18.73 4.96 -23.43
CA GLU A 273 -17.49 4.93 -24.22
C GLU A 273 -17.32 6.28 -24.92
N THR A 274 -16.44 7.09 -24.40
CA THR A 274 -16.05 8.35 -25.05
C THR A 274 -15.17 7.97 -26.24
N VAL A 275 -15.67 8.07 -27.44
CA VAL A 275 -14.86 7.88 -28.65
C VAL A 275 -13.88 9.04 -28.75
N ILE A 276 -12.60 8.76 -28.56
CA ILE A 276 -11.54 9.76 -28.70
C ILE A 276 -11.16 9.83 -30.18
N GLU A 277 -11.37 11.00 -30.80
CA GLU A 277 -10.87 11.28 -32.14
C GLU A 277 -9.39 11.66 -32.09
N GLY A 278 -8.55 10.98 -32.85
CA GLY A 278 -7.13 11.30 -32.96
C GLY A 278 -6.33 10.15 -33.58
N GLU A 279 -5.13 10.46 -34.04
CA GLU A 279 -4.18 9.49 -34.60
C GLU A 279 -3.03 9.26 -33.63
N ILE A 280 -2.72 7.99 -33.40
CA ILE A 280 -1.56 7.59 -32.60
C ILE A 280 -0.29 7.80 -33.42
N LYS A 281 0.69 8.48 -32.83
CA LYS A 281 1.97 8.77 -33.45
C LYS A 281 3.06 7.89 -32.84
N PRO A 282 3.38 6.73 -33.44
CA PRO A 282 4.49 5.90 -32.96
C PRO A 282 5.83 6.59 -33.23
N ILE A 283 6.83 6.29 -32.40
CA ILE A 283 8.22 6.74 -32.56
C ILE A 283 9.16 5.55 -32.41
N SER A 284 10.25 5.55 -33.19
CA SER A 284 11.32 4.56 -33.04
C SER A 284 12.28 4.96 -31.90
N VAL A 285 13.11 4.01 -31.48
CA VAL A 285 14.17 4.28 -30.50
C VAL A 285 15.15 5.32 -31.04
N ASP A 286 15.55 5.18 -32.31
CA ASP A 286 16.50 6.08 -32.98
C ASP A 286 15.97 7.52 -33.06
N ASP A 287 14.70 7.69 -33.46
CA ASP A 287 14.09 9.03 -33.52
C ASP A 287 13.92 9.65 -32.12
N ALA A 288 13.60 8.82 -31.12
CA ALA A 288 13.46 9.26 -29.74
C ALA A 288 14.81 9.72 -29.14
N TYR A 289 15.91 9.03 -29.52
CA TYR A 289 17.27 9.42 -29.16
C TYR A 289 17.60 10.85 -29.59
N TYR A 290 17.38 11.21 -30.86
CA TYR A 290 17.69 12.59 -31.34
C TYR A 290 16.92 13.67 -30.60
N VAL A 291 15.70 13.39 -30.17
CA VAL A 291 14.93 14.34 -29.38
C VAL A 291 15.48 14.46 -27.95
N LEU A 292 15.88 13.33 -27.35
CA LEU A 292 16.46 13.32 -26.00
C LEU A 292 17.86 13.91 -25.94
N GLU A 293 18.69 13.70 -27.00
CA GLU A 293 20.03 14.28 -27.11
C GLU A 293 19.99 15.82 -27.10
N ALA A 294 18.95 16.40 -27.72
CA ALA A 294 18.76 17.83 -27.78
C ALA A 294 18.05 18.43 -26.57
N ALA A 295 17.53 17.59 -25.65
CA ALA A 295 16.78 18.05 -24.49
C ALA A 295 17.70 18.59 -23.40
N THR A 296 17.26 19.64 -22.74
CA THR A 296 17.94 20.26 -21.59
C THR A 296 17.21 20.00 -20.25
N ASN A 297 15.93 19.64 -20.31
CA ASN A 297 15.10 19.38 -19.15
C ASN A 297 14.17 18.19 -19.45
N VAL A 298 14.34 17.08 -18.71
CA VAL A 298 13.58 15.85 -18.88
C VAL A 298 12.86 15.50 -17.59
N ALA A 299 11.57 15.19 -17.69
CA ALA A 299 10.77 14.64 -16.60
C ALA A 299 10.45 13.16 -16.85
N ILE A 300 10.78 12.30 -15.91
CA ILE A 300 10.45 10.87 -15.97
C ILE A 300 9.28 10.59 -15.04
N ILE A 301 8.21 10.03 -15.58
CA ILE A 301 7.00 9.71 -14.84
C ILE A 301 6.84 8.20 -14.76
N PRO A 302 7.28 7.58 -13.65
CA PRO A 302 7.23 6.14 -13.48
C PRO A 302 5.81 5.69 -13.08
N GLY A 303 5.39 4.56 -13.62
CA GLY A 303 4.17 3.88 -13.26
C GLY A 303 4.38 2.40 -12.99
N TYR A 304 3.29 1.67 -12.76
CA TYR A 304 3.35 0.24 -12.45
C TYR A 304 4.02 -0.59 -13.54
N GLY A 305 3.88 -0.20 -14.81
CA GLY A 305 4.53 -0.89 -15.92
C GLY A 305 6.07 -0.86 -15.85
N MET A 306 6.66 0.18 -15.26
CA MET A 306 8.11 0.21 -14.97
C MET A 306 8.50 -0.89 -13.97
N ALA A 307 7.68 -1.08 -12.93
CA ALA A 307 7.89 -2.14 -11.94
C ALA A 307 7.78 -3.53 -12.58
N VAL A 308 6.75 -3.77 -13.38
CA VAL A 308 6.53 -5.05 -14.07
C VAL A 308 7.67 -5.40 -15.01
N ALA A 309 8.21 -4.42 -15.74
CA ALA A 309 9.36 -4.59 -16.62
C ALA A 309 10.70 -4.66 -15.87
N GLN A 310 10.72 -4.41 -14.56
CA GLN A 310 11.94 -4.26 -13.75
C GLN A 310 12.93 -3.29 -14.40
N ALA A 311 12.41 -2.15 -14.88
CA ALA A 311 13.16 -1.20 -15.65
C ALA A 311 13.88 -0.11 -14.83
N GLN A 312 13.72 -0.09 -13.49
CA GLN A 312 14.24 0.96 -12.61
C GLN A 312 15.76 1.17 -12.76
N HIS A 313 16.53 0.11 -12.96
CA HIS A 313 17.98 0.22 -13.10
C HIS A 313 18.40 0.81 -14.45
N VAL A 314 17.76 0.37 -15.56
CA VAL A 314 18.03 0.96 -16.88
C VAL A 314 17.50 2.39 -16.99
N VAL A 315 16.43 2.73 -16.26
CA VAL A 315 15.95 4.12 -16.15
C VAL A 315 17.00 4.98 -15.45
N LYS A 316 17.60 4.48 -14.37
CA LYS A 316 18.70 5.19 -13.68
C LYS A 316 19.91 5.38 -14.60
N GLU A 317 20.29 4.36 -15.36
CA GLU A 317 21.40 4.45 -16.32
C GLU A 317 21.12 5.49 -17.42
N LEU A 318 19.90 5.51 -17.99
CA LEU A 318 19.49 6.56 -18.92
C LEU A 318 19.55 7.96 -18.29
N THR A 319 19.12 8.09 -17.02
CA THR A 319 19.21 9.36 -16.27
C THR A 319 20.65 9.85 -16.20
N GLU A 320 21.60 8.99 -15.84
CA GLU A 320 23.03 9.35 -15.76
C GLU A 320 23.61 9.78 -17.10
N LEU A 321 23.20 9.13 -18.20
CA LEU A 321 23.62 9.53 -19.54
C LEU A 321 23.08 10.90 -19.95
N LEU A 322 21.81 11.18 -19.66
CA LEU A 322 21.21 12.49 -19.92
C LEU A 322 21.88 13.60 -19.10
N GLU A 323 22.14 13.35 -17.80
CA GLU A 323 22.84 14.28 -16.92
C GLU A 323 24.29 14.57 -17.39
N ASN A 324 24.99 13.53 -17.86
CA ASN A 324 26.33 13.66 -18.43
C ASN A 324 26.34 14.52 -19.71
N ASN A 325 25.21 14.54 -20.45
CA ASN A 325 25.01 15.42 -21.59
C ASN A 325 24.53 16.85 -21.20
N GLY A 326 24.46 17.15 -19.89
CA GLY A 326 24.06 18.46 -19.37
C GLY A 326 22.56 18.67 -19.26
N CYS A 327 21.77 17.61 -19.33
CA CYS A 327 20.31 17.65 -19.14
C CYS A 327 19.95 17.61 -17.66
N GLU A 328 19.01 18.42 -17.21
CA GLU A 328 18.39 18.29 -15.89
C GLU A 328 17.32 17.20 -15.94
N VAL A 329 17.42 16.20 -15.06
CA VAL A 329 16.46 15.09 -15.03
C VAL A 329 15.77 15.03 -13.66
N ASN A 330 14.45 15.04 -13.66
CA ASN A 330 13.62 14.93 -12.47
C ASN A 330 12.58 13.81 -12.65
N PHE A 331 12.19 13.18 -11.54
CA PHE A 331 11.15 12.16 -11.51
C PHE A 331 9.87 12.74 -10.93
N GLY A 332 8.76 12.69 -11.68
CA GLY A 332 7.44 13.08 -11.19
C GLY A 332 6.73 11.87 -10.57
N ILE A 333 6.57 11.88 -9.24
CA ILE A 333 5.98 10.77 -8.50
C ILE A 333 4.53 11.08 -8.15
N HIS A 334 3.63 10.24 -8.64
CA HIS A 334 2.22 10.32 -8.25
C HIS A 334 1.97 9.47 -7.00
N PRO A 335 1.23 9.97 -5.98
CA PRO A 335 1.02 9.26 -4.71
C PRO A 335 0.42 7.86 -4.82
N VAL A 336 -0.39 7.63 -5.86
CA VAL A 336 -1.06 6.33 -6.11
C VAL A 336 -0.48 5.58 -7.31
N ALA A 337 0.68 6.00 -7.83
CA ALA A 337 1.37 5.24 -8.86
C ALA A 337 1.87 3.90 -8.29
N GLY A 338 1.49 2.80 -8.93
CA GLY A 338 1.84 1.45 -8.46
C GLY A 338 0.69 0.70 -7.81
N ARG A 339 1.02 -0.23 -6.89
CA ARG A 339 0.06 -1.09 -6.18
C ARG A 339 0.16 -0.98 -4.65
N MET A 340 0.97 -0.06 -4.12
CA MET A 340 1.06 0.29 -2.70
C MET A 340 1.50 1.75 -2.55
N PRO A 341 1.27 2.38 -1.39
CA PRO A 341 1.80 3.72 -1.10
C PRO A 341 3.32 3.77 -1.25
N GLY A 342 3.82 4.79 -1.95
CA GLY A 342 5.26 4.98 -2.16
C GLY A 342 5.95 3.92 -3.04
N HIS A 343 5.19 3.14 -3.82
CA HIS A 343 5.75 2.06 -4.64
C HIS A 343 6.87 2.54 -5.57
N MET A 344 6.67 3.66 -6.24
CA MET A 344 7.70 4.22 -7.15
C MET A 344 8.91 4.74 -6.40
N ASN A 345 8.73 5.34 -5.22
CA ASN A 345 9.83 5.78 -4.38
C ASN A 345 10.73 4.62 -3.94
N VAL A 346 10.13 3.47 -3.58
CA VAL A 346 10.87 2.27 -3.18
C VAL A 346 11.68 1.71 -4.35
N LEU A 347 11.08 1.61 -5.55
CA LEU A 347 11.77 1.09 -6.74
C LEU A 347 12.91 1.99 -7.19
N LEU A 348 12.71 3.30 -7.18
CA LEU A 348 13.76 4.25 -7.56
C LEU A 348 14.86 4.33 -6.50
N ALA A 349 14.52 4.17 -5.21
CA ALA A 349 15.52 4.04 -4.15
C ALA A 349 16.33 2.75 -4.24
N GLU A 350 15.74 1.64 -4.73
CA GLU A 350 16.48 0.40 -5.03
C GLU A 350 17.49 0.60 -6.15
N ALA A 351 17.17 1.42 -7.14
CA ALA A 351 18.06 1.78 -8.25
C ALA A 351 19.04 2.90 -7.88
N ASP A 352 19.12 3.30 -6.61
CA ASP A 352 19.99 4.39 -6.10
C ASP A 352 19.76 5.74 -6.82
N VAL A 353 18.50 6.05 -7.21
CA VAL A 353 18.13 7.38 -7.68
C VAL A 353 18.17 8.35 -6.50
N PRO A 354 18.85 9.52 -6.65
CA PRO A 354 18.91 10.54 -5.60
C PRO A 354 17.52 11.03 -5.18
N TYR A 355 17.28 11.19 -3.89
CA TYR A 355 15.97 11.59 -3.37
C TYR A 355 15.56 13.01 -3.74
N ASP A 356 16.51 13.89 -3.99
CA ASP A 356 16.30 15.27 -4.43
C ASP A 356 15.78 15.36 -5.89
N GLN A 357 15.94 14.29 -6.67
CA GLN A 357 15.35 14.16 -8.00
C GLN A 357 13.90 13.64 -7.97
N LEU A 358 13.44 13.10 -6.84
CA LEU A 358 12.10 12.56 -6.68
C LEU A 358 11.13 13.67 -6.26
N LEU A 359 10.46 14.29 -7.23
CA LEU A 359 9.53 15.38 -7.00
C LEU A 359 8.10 14.85 -6.85
N GLU A 360 7.39 15.35 -5.84
CA GLU A 360 5.96 15.08 -5.71
C GLU A 360 5.16 15.81 -6.80
N MET A 361 3.93 15.37 -7.02
CA MET A 361 3.06 15.92 -8.05
C MET A 361 2.90 17.45 -7.95
N ASP A 362 2.78 17.98 -6.74
CA ASP A 362 2.63 19.42 -6.49
C ASP A 362 3.92 20.21 -6.79
N GLU A 363 5.07 19.55 -6.85
CA GLU A 363 6.37 20.14 -7.17
C GLU A 363 6.68 20.05 -8.66
N ILE A 364 6.32 18.93 -9.32
CA ILE A 364 6.62 18.70 -10.73
C ILE A 364 5.62 19.41 -11.66
N ASN A 365 4.32 19.45 -11.31
CA ASN A 365 3.30 20.04 -12.18
C ASN A 365 3.56 21.49 -12.55
N PRO A 366 3.96 22.39 -11.63
CA PRO A 366 4.28 23.80 -11.99
C PRO A 366 5.48 23.94 -12.94
N ARG A 367 6.34 22.92 -13.02
CA ARG A 367 7.53 22.94 -13.89
C ARG A 367 7.27 22.31 -15.26
N MET A 368 6.15 21.62 -15.46
CA MET A 368 5.90 20.81 -16.64
C MET A 368 5.95 21.58 -17.96
N GLU A 369 5.50 22.85 -17.97
CA GLU A 369 5.60 23.73 -19.15
C GLU A 369 7.06 24.02 -19.59
N THR A 370 8.02 23.86 -18.69
CA THR A 370 9.46 24.07 -18.98
C THR A 370 10.18 22.79 -19.36
N VAL A 371 9.50 21.65 -19.29
CA VAL A 371 10.04 20.34 -19.62
C VAL A 371 10.08 20.16 -21.13
N ASP A 372 11.25 19.85 -21.68
CA ASP A 372 11.42 19.57 -23.10
C ASP A 372 10.84 18.21 -23.48
N VAL A 373 11.11 17.17 -22.65
CA VAL A 373 10.60 15.82 -22.86
C VAL A 373 10.10 15.22 -21.55
N ALA A 374 8.83 14.84 -21.54
CA ALA A 374 8.25 14.01 -20.47
C ALA A 374 8.22 12.55 -20.89
N ILE A 375 8.88 11.66 -20.14
CA ILE A 375 8.94 10.22 -20.43
C ILE A 375 8.01 9.50 -19.47
N VAL A 376 6.88 9.02 -19.95
CA VAL A 376 5.90 8.23 -19.19
C VAL A 376 6.24 6.74 -19.32
N ILE A 377 6.58 6.11 -18.20
CA ILE A 377 7.03 4.69 -18.22
C ILE A 377 6.01 3.82 -17.50
N GLY A 378 5.11 3.21 -18.26
CA GLY A 378 4.10 2.29 -17.73
C GLY A 378 3.11 2.92 -16.76
N ALA A 379 2.85 4.22 -16.87
CA ALA A 379 1.77 4.94 -16.21
C ALA A 379 0.61 5.15 -17.21
N ASN A 380 -0.61 5.25 -16.71
CA ASN A 380 -1.81 5.53 -17.52
C ASN A 380 -2.73 6.53 -16.81
N ASP A 381 -3.49 6.08 -15.81
CA ASP A 381 -4.55 6.90 -15.20
C ASP A 381 -3.99 8.14 -14.49
N VAL A 382 -2.81 8.04 -13.91
CA VAL A 382 -2.12 9.12 -13.17
C VAL A 382 -1.58 10.26 -14.07
N VAL A 383 -1.62 10.08 -15.39
CA VAL A 383 -1.24 11.08 -16.40
C VAL A 383 -2.38 11.37 -17.38
N ASN A 384 -3.60 10.89 -17.08
CA ASN A 384 -4.73 10.97 -17.98
C ASN A 384 -5.42 12.34 -17.91
N PRO A 385 -5.39 13.17 -18.96
CA PRO A 385 -6.02 14.48 -18.97
C PRO A 385 -7.55 14.44 -18.86
N ALA A 386 -8.21 13.28 -19.11
CA ALA A 386 -9.65 13.12 -18.88
C ALA A 386 -10.05 13.39 -17.42
N ALA A 387 -9.11 13.26 -16.47
CA ALA A 387 -9.33 13.65 -15.08
C ALA A 387 -9.62 15.14 -14.89
N ARG A 388 -9.20 16.00 -15.82
CA ARG A 388 -9.43 17.44 -15.80
C ARG A 388 -10.42 17.93 -16.86
N GLU A 389 -10.42 17.25 -18.03
CA GLU A 389 -11.06 17.76 -19.24
C GLU A 389 -12.43 17.14 -19.48
N VAL A 390 -12.75 15.97 -18.88
CA VAL A 390 -13.98 15.21 -19.17
C VAL A 390 -14.80 14.97 -17.90
N GLU A 391 -15.86 15.75 -17.69
CA GLU A 391 -16.72 15.68 -16.49
C GLU A 391 -17.42 14.33 -16.32
N SER A 392 -17.71 13.62 -17.41
CA SER A 392 -18.33 12.29 -17.37
C SER A 392 -17.33 11.16 -17.09
N SER A 393 -16.03 11.45 -17.04
CA SER A 393 -15.01 10.44 -16.81
C SER A 393 -15.06 9.89 -15.37
N PRO A 394 -14.93 8.57 -15.18
CA PRO A 394 -14.85 7.97 -13.83
C PRO A 394 -13.71 8.48 -12.95
N ILE A 395 -12.68 9.09 -13.57
CA ILE A 395 -11.53 9.68 -12.87
C ILE A 395 -11.61 11.20 -12.77
N TYR A 396 -12.73 11.83 -13.19
CA TYR A 396 -12.86 13.28 -13.12
C TYR A 396 -12.61 13.83 -11.71
N GLY A 397 -11.82 14.90 -11.64
CA GLY A 397 -11.39 15.50 -10.38
C GLY A 397 -10.22 14.79 -9.70
N MET A 398 -9.72 13.65 -10.22
CA MET A 398 -8.51 13.02 -9.74
C MET A 398 -7.30 13.93 -10.05
N PRO A 399 -6.47 14.25 -9.05
CA PRO A 399 -5.20 14.92 -9.31
C PRO A 399 -4.33 14.05 -10.23
N VAL A 400 -3.70 14.64 -11.24
CA VAL A 400 -2.84 13.93 -12.20
C VAL A 400 -1.55 14.72 -12.45
N ILE A 401 -0.51 14.05 -12.93
CA ILE A 401 0.69 14.71 -13.42
C ILE A 401 0.40 15.24 -14.83
N ASN A 402 0.59 16.53 -15.00
CA ASN A 402 0.19 17.28 -16.20
C ASN A 402 1.19 17.12 -17.35
N VAL A 403 1.57 15.91 -17.70
CA VAL A 403 2.57 15.65 -18.74
C VAL A 403 2.21 16.22 -20.11
N ALA A 404 0.91 16.42 -20.38
CA ALA A 404 0.43 17.02 -21.62
C ALA A 404 0.90 18.48 -21.80
N ASP A 405 1.34 19.14 -20.73
CA ASP A 405 1.82 20.52 -20.74
C ASP A 405 3.32 20.59 -21.13
N ALA A 406 4.05 19.45 -21.20
CA ALA A 406 5.42 19.40 -21.68
C ALA A 406 5.50 19.59 -23.21
N ARG A 407 6.65 20.02 -23.73
CA ARG A 407 6.84 20.21 -25.18
C ARG A 407 6.64 18.93 -25.97
N THR A 408 7.23 17.83 -25.49
CA THR A 408 7.12 16.49 -26.11
C THR A 408 6.84 15.48 -25.01
N VAL A 409 5.97 14.52 -25.29
CA VAL A 409 5.65 13.44 -24.37
C VAL A 409 5.98 12.10 -25.03
N PHE A 410 6.85 11.32 -24.42
CA PHE A 410 7.09 9.93 -24.80
C PHE A 410 6.32 9.01 -23.86
N VAL A 411 5.49 8.14 -24.43
CA VAL A 411 4.74 7.15 -23.64
C VAL A 411 5.27 5.76 -24.00
N LEU A 412 5.93 5.13 -23.03
CA LEU A 412 6.42 3.77 -23.15
C LEU A 412 5.33 2.80 -22.71
N LYS A 413 4.82 2.00 -23.64
CA LYS A 413 3.70 1.09 -23.40
C LYS A 413 3.81 -0.15 -24.31
N ARG A 414 3.45 -1.32 -23.78
CA ARG A 414 3.48 -2.57 -24.56
C ARG A 414 2.37 -2.64 -25.61
N SER A 415 1.24 -2.05 -25.35
CA SER A 415 0.05 -2.04 -26.21
C SER A 415 -0.91 -0.92 -25.83
N MET A 416 -1.95 -0.70 -26.63
CA MET A 416 -3.00 0.28 -26.35
C MET A 416 -4.04 -0.16 -25.32
N ALA A 417 -3.83 -1.30 -24.64
CA ALA A 417 -4.76 -1.75 -23.60
C ALA A 417 -4.98 -0.65 -22.54
N SER A 418 -6.22 -0.50 -22.09
CA SER A 418 -6.59 0.46 -21.05
C SER A 418 -5.82 0.23 -19.75
N GLY A 419 -5.73 1.27 -18.91
CA GLY A 419 -5.17 1.17 -17.57
C GLY A 419 -6.12 0.49 -16.58
N PHE A 420 -5.82 0.67 -15.31
CA PHE A 420 -6.57 0.04 -14.22
C PHE A 420 -8.01 0.55 -14.10
N ALA A 421 -8.24 1.83 -14.44
CA ALA A 421 -9.57 2.42 -14.47
C ALA A 421 -10.45 1.92 -15.63
N GLY A 422 -9.87 1.18 -16.59
CA GLY A 422 -10.57 0.63 -17.74
C GLY A 422 -11.02 1.68 -18.77
N ILE A 423 -10.46 2.89 -18.70
CA ILE A 423 -10.79 4.02 -19.57
C ILE A 423 -9.67 4.31 -20.57
N GLU A 424 -10.03 4.90 -21.70
CA GLU A 424 -9.06 5.40 -22.66
C GLU A 424 -8.36 6.65 -22.15
N ASN A 425 -7.16 6.90 -22.65
CA ASN A 425 -6.36 8.05 -22.26
C ASN A 425 -6.16 9.00 -23.45
N PRO A 426 -6.83 10.19 -23.44
CA PRO A 426 -6.66 11.19 -24.48
C PRO A 426 -5.24 11.67 -24.70
N LEU A 427 -4.37 11.54 -23.70
CA LEU A 427 -2.95 11.88 -23.81
C LEU A 427 -2.28 11.21 -25.03
N PHE A 428 -2.64 9.96 -25.33
CA PHE A 428 -1.98 9.18 -26.38
C PHE A 428 -2.25 9.70 -27.78
N TYR A 429 -3.29 10.51 -27.95
CA TYR A 429 -3.72 11.11 -29.22
C TYR A 429 -3.32 12.59 -29.35
N LYS A 430 -2.72 13.19 -28.30
CA LYS A 430 -2.30 14.61 -28.36
C LYS A 430 -1.17 14.82 -29.36
N GLU A 431 -1.11 16.03 -29.94
CA GLU A 431 -0.14 16.35 -30.98
C GLU A 431 1.31 16.25 -30.54
N ASN A 432 1.60 16.56 -29.30
CA ASN A 432 2.93 16.52 -28.70
C ASN A 432 3.31 15.13 -28.15
N THR A 433 2.41 14.13 -28.24
CA THR A 433 2.65 12.79 -27.73
C THR A 433 3.19 11.86 -28.81
N ARG A 434 4.15 11.01 -28.42
CA ARG A 434 4.74 9.96 -29.25
C ARG A 434 4.72 8.65 -28.46
N MET A 435 4.29 7.58 -29.09
CA MET A 435 4.17 6.25 -28.49
C MET A 435 5.38 5.40 -28.84
N LEU A 436 6.18 5.05 -27.83
CA LEU A 436 7.28 4.11 -27.97
C LEU A 436 6.77 2.73 -27.50
N PHE A 437 6.36 1.90 -28.46
CA PHE A 437 5.80 0.58 -28.16
C PHE A 437 6.90 -0.43 -27.89
N GLY A 438 6.73 -1.21 -26.83
CA GLY A 438 7.64 -2.29 -26.46
C GLY A 438 7.67 -2.54 -24.95
N ASP A 439 8.52 -3.47 -24.55
CA ASP A 439 8.86 -3.64 -23.14
C ASP A 439 9.70 -2.44 -22.68
N ALA A 440 9.39 -1.90 -21.49
CA ALA A 440 10.04 -0.68 -21.02
C ALA A 440 11.55 -0.85 -20.83
N LYS A 441 11.99 -2.02 -20.32
CA LYS A 441 13.41 -2.31 -20.13
C LYS A 441 14.16 -2.42 -21.46
N GLU A 442 13.54 -3.06 -22.45
CA GLU A 442 14.12 -3.22 -23.79
C GLU A 442 14.19 -1.89 -24.54
N SER A 443 13.11 -1.10 -24.49
CA SER A 443 13.02 0.21 -25.15
C SER A 443 14.04 1.21 -24.57
N ILE A 444 14.16 1.28 -23.25
CA ILE A 444 15.13 2.15 -22.57
C ILE A 444 16.56 1.64 -22.80
N GLY A 445 16.78 0.33 -22.75
CA GLY A 445 18.07 -0.27 -23.11
C GLY A 445 18.47 -0.02 -24.57
N GLY A 446 17.48 0.13 -25.46
CA GLY A 446 17.69 0.61 -26.83
C GLY A 446 18.21 2.05 -26.85
N LEU A 447 17.55 2.97 -26.16
CA LEU A 447 17.98 4.37 -26.04
C LEU A 447 19.40 4.49 -25.48
N ILE A 448 19.72 3.74 -24.43
CA ILE A 448 21.06 3.73 -23.82
C ILE A 448 22.13 3.35 -24.86
N ARG A 449 21.86 2.39 -25.71
CA ARG A 449 22.80 1.99 -26.77
C ARG A 449 23.05 3.06 -27.82
N GLU A 450 22.05 3.92 -28.10
CA GLU A 450 22.21 5.06 -28.99
C GLU A 450 23.05 6.19 -28.38
N PHE A 451 23.02 6.33 -27.05
CA PHE A 451 23.86 7.28 -26.29
C PHE A 451 25.31 6.80 -26.11
N SER A 452 25.60 5.51 -26.34
CA SER A 452 26.91 4.89 -26.09
C SER A 452 27.73 4.82 -27.37
#